data_88d6dfab30e82b037ec9614097b7660e
#
_entry.id   88d6dfab30e82b037ec9614097b7660e
#
_cell.length_a   1.000
_cell.length_b   1.000
_cell.length_c   1.000
_cell.angle_alpha   90.00
_cell.angle_beta   90.00
_cell.angle_gamma   90.00
#
_symmetry.space_group_name_H-M   'P 1'
#
loop_
_entity.id
_entity.type
_entity.pdbx_description
1 polymer ?
#
loop_
_entity_poly.entity_id
_entity_poly.type
_entity_poly.pdbx_seq_one_letter_code
_entity_poly.pdbx_strand_id
1 'polypeptide(L)'
;MISYKVFKHPEKGFEAVKSGFAWLAPFNPIWPLFRGLWFLFIIYICFILVLASIDAQIYGLDNFIDIKSANNLQWIFLIIQLVIFASPGFKGNEWTVKNLQKKGYIFDCSIEAKNKNEAIFLVTNPIASQK
;
A
#
# COMPACT_ATOMS: atom_id res chain seq x y z
N MET A 1 -2.65 11.16 -16.65
CA MET A 1 -2.02 11.81 -15.49
C MET A 1 -2.58 11.19 -14.22
N ILE A 2 -1.83 11.24 -13.15
CA ILE A 2 -2.19 10.64 -11.87
C ILE A 2 -2.29 11.76 -10.86
N SER A 3 -3.35 11.77 -10.04
CA SER A 3 -3.51 12.76 -8.98
C SER A 3 -2.59 12.44 -7.79
N TYR A 4 -1.83 13.43 -7.35
CA TYR A 4 -0.96 13.36 -6.18
C TYR A 4 -1.39 14.38 -5.12
N LYS A 5 -1.39 13.97 -3.87
CA LYS A 5 -1.52 14.87 -2.71
C LYS A 5 -0.11 15.24 -2.27
N VAL A 6 0.20 16.54 -2.28
CA VAL A 6 1.50 17.06 -1.89
C VAL A 6 1.43 17.56 -0.45
N PHE A 7 2.45 17.23 0.32
CA PHE A 7 2.60 17.60 1.73
C PHE A 7 3.91 18.33 1.92
N LYS A 8 3.90 19.35 2.77
CA LYS A 8 5.06 20.18 3.09
C LYS A 8 5.50 19.97 4.54
N HIS A 9 6.79 19.85 4.75
CA HIS A 9 7.42 19.86 6.08
C HIS A 9 8.35 21.06 6.22
N PRO A 10 8.37 21.77 7.37
CA PRO A 10 9.22 22.96 7.56
C PRO A 10 10.71 22.72 7.30
N GLU A 11 11.20 21.52 7.68
CA GLU A 11 12.63 21.19 7.62
C GLU A 11 12.98 20.15 6.54
N LYS A 12 12.02 19.27 6.16
CA LYS A 12 12.27 18.12 5.29
C LYS A 12 11.82 18.32 3.84
N GLY A 13 11.20 19.47 3.54
CA GLY A 13 10.73 19.81 2.20
C GLY A 13 9.38 19.18 1.84
N PHE A 14 9.22 18.80 0.58
CA PHE A 14 7.95 18.32 0.03
C PHE A 14 7.91 16.80 -0.14
N GLU A 15 6.76 16.21 0.07
CA GLU A 15 6.49 14.80 -0.15
C GLU A 15 5.15 14.65 -0.90
N ALA A 16 5.11 13.79 -1.90
CA ALA A 16 3.89 13.56 -2.68
C ALA A 16 3.41 12.11 -2.54
N VAL A 17 2.12 11.93 -2.32
CA VAL A 17 1.46 10.63 -2.20
C VAL A 17 0.41 10.50 -3.29
N LYS A 18 0.48 9.40 -4.05
CA LYS A 18 -0.50 9.07 -5.09
C LYS A 18 -1.90 8.93 -4.47
N SER A 19 -2.89 9.56 -5.08
CA SER A 19 -4.30 9.35 -4.77
C SER A 19 -4.81 8.08 -5.47
N GLY A 20 -5.70 7.34 -4.81
CA GLY A 20 -6.34 6.15 -5.36
C GLY A 20 -5.67 4.84 -4.96
N PHE A 21 -5.87 3.80 -5.77
CA PHE A 21 -5.45 2.44 -5.45
C PHE A 21 -3.92 2.27 -5.49
N ALA A 22 -3.38 1.66 -4.45
CA ALA A 22 -1.95 1.35 -4.35
C ALA A 22 -1.65 -0.03 -4.97
N TRP A 23 -1.50 -0.08 -6.28
CA TRP A 23 -1.37 -1.33 -7.05
C TRP A 23 -0.27 -2.29 -6.56
N LEU A 24 0.84 -1.76 -6.07
CA LEU A 24 1.96 -2.58 -5.59
C LEU A 24 1.74 -3.15 -4.18
N ALA A 25 0.80 -2.57 -3.41
CA ALA A 25 0.60 -2.96 -2.02
C ALA A 25 0.13 -4.42 -1.84
N PRO A 26 -0.82 -4.94 -2.64
CA PRO A 26 -1.29 -6.32 -2.49
C PRO A 26 -0.24 -7.39 -2.84
N PHE A 27 0.71 -7.05 -3.73
CA PHE A 27 1.66 -8.02 -4.28
C PHE A 27 3.03 -7.99 -3.62
N ASN A 28 3.29 -7.01 -2.77
CA ASN A 28 4.60 -6.84 -2.17
C ASN A 28 4.50 -6.70 -0.64
N PRO A 29 4.79 -7.77 0.14
CA PRO A 29 4.73 -7.73 1.59
C PRO A 29 5.76 -6.76 2.21
N ILE A 30 6.79 -6.37 1.46
CA ILE A 30 7.84 -5.43 1.88
C ILE A 30 7.39 -3.97 1.65
N TRP A 31 6.31 -3.75 0.89
CA TRP A 31 5.77 -2.43 0.57
C TRP A 31 5.61 -1.47 1.78
N PRO A 32 5.13 -1.90 2.97
CA PRO A 32 5.01 -1.02 4.13
C PRO A 32 6.36 -0.48 4.62
N LEU A 33 7.45 -1.24 4.46
CA LEU A 33 8.80 -0.78 4.85
C LEU A 33 9.24 0.43 4.05
N PHE A 34 9.05 0.42 2.73
CA PHE A 34 9.40 1.55 1.86
C PHE A 34 8.58 2.82 2.15
N ARG A 35 7.44 2.68 2.83
CA ARG A 35 6.56 3.78 3.24
C ARG A 35 6.75 4.18 4.71
N GLY A 36 7.71 3.58 5.43
CA GLY A 36 7.96 3.82 6.84
C GLY A 36 6.82 3.34 7.76
N LEU A 37 6.05 2.36 7.33
CA LEU A 37 4.92 1.77 8.05
C LEU A 37 5.35 0.46 8.75
N TRP A 38 6.37 0.53 9.60
CA TRP A 38 6.99 -0.61 10.28
C TRP A 38 6.01 -1.48 11.05
N PHE A 39 5.06 -0.87 11.76
CA PHE A 39 4.05 -1.59 12.52
C PHE A 39 3.13 -2.42 11.62
N LEU A 40 2.71 -1.85 10.49
CA LEU A 40 1.93 -2.56 9.47
C LEU A 40 2.71 -3.72 8.84
N PHE A 41 4.01 -3.55 8.62
CA PHE A 41 4.86 -4.62 8.11
C PHE A 41 4.90 -5.81 9.08
N ILE A 42 5.09 -5.58 10.38
CA ILE A 42 5.10 -6.63 11.39
C ILE A 42 3.76 -7.36 11.44
N ILE A 43 2.64 -6.62 11.47
CA ILE A 43 1.29 -7.22 11.42
C ILE A 43 1.13 -8.07 10.16
N TYR A 44 1.58 -7.59 9.01
CA TYR A 44 1.44 -8.27 7.73
C TYR A 44 2.23 -9.59 7.72
N ILE A 45 3.46 -9.59 8.22
CA ILE A 45 4.29 -10.81 8.34
C ILE A 45 3.68 -11.80 9.32
N CYS A 46 3.25 -11.36 10.51
CA CYS A 46 2.55 -12.23 11.47
C CYS A 46 1.31 -12.86 10.85
N PHE A 47 0.55 -12.08 10.09
CA PHE A 47 -0.66 -12.55 9.42
C PHE A 47 -0.35 -13.60 8.34
N ILE A 48 0.69 -13.39 7.52
CA ILE A 48 1.15 -14.38 6.52
C ILE A 48 1.55 -15.69 7.21
N LEU A 49 2.28 -15.63 8.33
CA LEU A 49 2.68 -16.83 9.07
C LEU A 49 1.50 -17.60 9.63
N VAL A 50 0.49 -16.90 10.18
CA VAL A 50 -0.75 -17.52 10.67
C VAL A 50 -1.50 -18.20 9.53
N LEU A 51 -1.69 -17.51 8.40
CA LEU A 51 -2.35 -18.08 7.22
C LEU A 51 -1.62 -19.30 6.68
N ALA A 52 -0.29 -19.22 6.56
CA ALA A 52 0.53 -20.36 6.11
C ALA A 52 0.41 -21.56 7.06
N SER A 53 0.30 -21.33 8.37
CA SER A 53 0.09 -22.39 9.35
C SER A 53 -1.29 -23.05 9.20
N ILE A 54 -2.33 -22.27 8.92
CA ILE A 54 -3.67 -22.77 8.69
C ILE A 54 -3.72 -23.54 7.37
N ASP A 55 -3.11 -23.01 6.30
CA ASP A 55 -3.02 -23.67 5.01
C ASP A 55 -2.32 -25.04 5.14
N ALA A 56 -1.21 -25.11 5.87
CA ALA A 56 -0.48 -26.35 6.11
C ALA A 56 -1.33 -27.40 6.87
N GLN A 57 -2.25 -26.98 7.73
CA GLN A 57 -3.16 -27.89 8.43
C GLN A 57 -4.31 -28.37 7.54
N ILE A 58 -4.81 -27.52 6.65
CA ILE A 58 -5.96 -27.85 5.77
C ILE A 58 -5.52 -28.69 4.57
N TYR A 59 -4.40 -28.35 3.94
CA TYR A 59 -3.94 -28.97 2.69
C TYR A 59 -2.84 -30.01 2.87
N GLY A 60 -2.17 -30.01 4.05
CA GLY A 60 -0.92 -30.71 4.25
C GLY A 60 0.27 -30.00 3.58
N LEU A 61 1.48 -30.35 4.03
CA LEU A 61 2.72 -29.70 3.54
C LEU A 61 3.02 -30.02 2.07
N ASP A 62 2.49 -31.14 1.57
CA ASP A 62 2.80 -31.65 0.23
C ASP A 62 1.87 -31.15 -0.88
N ASN A 63 0.72 -30.58 -0.53
CA ASN A 63 -0.32 -30.17 -1.48
C ASN A 63 -0.66 -28.68 -1.37
N PHE A 64 0.34 -27.83 -1.42
CA PHE A 64 0.13 -26.39 -1.47
C PHE A 64 -0.63 -26.02 -2.74
N ILE A 65 -1.96 -25.81 -2.61
CA ILE A 65 -2.90 -25.37 -3.66
C ILE A 65 -3.18 -26.42 -4.74
N ASP A 66 -3.86 -27.51 -4.41
CA ASP A 66 -4.58 -28.27 -5.43
C ASP A 66 -5.99 -27.68 -5.62
N ILE A 67 -6.09 -26.69 -6.52
CA ILE A 67 -7.35 -25.99 -6.84
C ILE A 67 -8.41 -26.95 -7.40
N LYS A 68 -8.00 -28.08 -8.00
CA LYS A 68 -8.93 -29.04 -8.62
C LYS A 68 -9.68 -29.90 -7.61
N SER A 69 -9.09 -30.15 -6.45
CA SER A 69 -9.69 -30.95 -5.38
C SER A 69 -10.26 -30.12 -4.23
N ALA A 70 -10.22 -28.78 -4.33
CA ALA A 70 -10.65 -27.87 -3.29
C ALA A 70 -12.15 -28.03 -2.99
N ASN A 71 -12.48 -28.25 -1.72
CA ASN A 71 -13.86 -28.27 -1.24
C ASN A 71 -14.38 -26.83 -0.99
N ASN A 72 -15.67 -26.71 -0.68
CA ASN A 72 -16.30 -25.40 -0.46
C ASN A 72 -15.62 -24.57 0.65
N LEU A 73 -15.12 -25.22 1.70
CA LEU A 73 -14.44 -24.55 2.81
C LEU A 73 -13.12 -23.93 2.35
N GLN A 74 -12.38 -24.64 1.52
CA GLN A 74 -11.12 -24.18 0.95
C GLN A 74 -11.32 -22.97 0.03
N TRP A 75 -12.37 -22.97 -0.79
CA TRP A 75 -12.74 -21.82 -1.62
C TRP A 75 -13.09 -20.59 -0.79
N ILE A 76 -13.88 -20.75 0.28
CA ILE A 76 -14.21 -19.66 1.19
C ILE A 76 -12.95 -19.09 1.81
N PHE A 77 -12.03 -19.94 2.28
CA PHE A 77 -10.78 -19.52 2.90
C PHE A 77 -9.88 -18.76 1.91
N LEU A 78 -9.78 -19.23 0.67
CA LEU A 78 -9.03 -18.55 -0.40
C LEU A 78 -9.61 -17.17 -0.71
N ILE A 79 -10.93 -17.04 -0.78
CA ILE A 79 -11.59 -15.74 -1.00
C ILE A 79 -11.29 -14.77 0.15
N ILE A 80 -11.36 -15.23 1.40
CA ILE A 80 -11.02 -14.42 2.58
C ILE A 80 -9.57 -13.94 2.49
N GLN A 81 -8.63 -14.80 2.13
CA GLN A 81 -7.22 -14.42 1.94
C GLN A 81 -7.07 -13.34 0.86
N LEU A 82 -7.71 -13.51 -0.29
CA LEU A 82 -7.66 -12.53 -1.39
C LEU A 82 -8.19 -11.16 -0.96
N VAL A 83 -9.30 -11.11 -0.21
CA VAL A 83 -9.87 -9.86 0.30
C VAL A 83 -8.90 -9.16 1.26
N ILE A 84 -8.28 -9.91 2.17
CA ILE A 84 -7.33 -9.37 3.13
C ILE A 84 -6.08 -8.86 2.43
N PHE A 85 -5.52 -9.61 1.46
CA PHE A 85 -4.36 -9.18 0.69
C PHE A 85 -4.65 -7.98 -0.23
N ALA A 86 -5.89 -7.81 -0.70
CA ALA A 86 -6.30 -6.66 -1.49
C ALA A 86 -6.48 -5.38 -0.65
N SER A 87 -6.78 -5.51 0.65
CA SER A 87 -7.08 -4.37 1.53
C SER A 87 -5.99 -3.28 1.56
N PRO A 88 -4.68 -3.58 1.55
CA PRO A 88 -3.63 -2.57 1.45
C PRO A 88 -3.67 -1.77 0.14
N GLY A 89 -4.17 -2.37 -0.94
CA GLY A 89 -4.36 -1.68 -2.21
C GLY A 89 -5.31 -0.49 -2.08
N PHE A 90 -6.40 -0.65 -1.34
CA PHE A 90 -7.39 0.42 -1.13
C PHE A 90 -6.93 1.47 -0.11
N LYS A 91 -6.36 1.05 1.01
CA LYS A 91 -6.03 1.94 2.12
C LYS A 91 -4.56 2.35 2.23
N GLY A 92 -3.67 1.74 1.45
CA GLY A 92 -2.24 1.94 1.59
C GLY A 92 -1.79 3.39 1.41
N ASN A 93 -2.39 4.12 0.48
CA ASN A 93 -2.10 5.54 0.28
C ASN A 93 -2.63 6.40 1.44
N GLU A 94 -3.80 6.08 2.01
CA GLU A 94 -4.33 6.77 3.18
C GLU A 94 -3.46 6.55 4.43
N TRP A 95 -2.97 5.33 4.64
CA TRP A 95 -2.04 5.02 5.73
C TRP A 95 -0.73 5.79 5.58
N THR A 96 -0.23 5.92 4.35
CA THR A 96 0.95 6.73 4.06
C THR A 96 0.72 8.21 4.40
N VAL A 97 -0.44 8.76 4.01
CA VAL A 97 -0.83 10.14 4.36
C VAL A 97 -0.88 10.33 5.87
N LYS A 98 -1.55 9.44 6.59
CA LYS A 98 -1.62 9.51 8.06
C LYS A 98 -0.24 9.43 8.72
N ASN A 99 0.67 8.61 8.19
CA ASN A 99 2.03 8.50 8.68
C ASN A 99 2.83 9.78 8.44
N LEU A 100 2.67 10.43 7.28
CA LEU A 100 3.28 11.73 6.99
C LEU A 100 2.77 12.81 7.92
N GLN A 101 1.47 12.88 8.16
CA GLN A 101 0.87 13.83 9.10
C GLN A 101 1.40 13.64 10.53
N LYS A 102 1.57 12.39 10.99
CA LYS A 102 2.21 12.11 12.29
C LYS A 102 3.66 12.57 12.36
N LYS A 103 4.35 12.63 11.22
CA LYS A 103 5.74 13.12 11.12
C LYS A 103 5.86 14.64 10.97
N GLY A 104 4.75 15.38 11.05
CA GLY A 104 4.73 16.84 10.97
C GLY A 104 4.55 17.42 9.56
N TYR A 105 4.23 16.58 8.56
CA TYR A 105 3.87 17.05 7.23
C TYR A 105 2.45 17.60 7.20
N ILE A 106 2.28 18.76 6.57
CA ILE A 106 0.99 19.43 6.41
C ILE A 106 0.58 19.31 4.94
N PHE A 107 -0.70 19.06 4.70
CA PHE A 107 -1.25 19.04 3.33
C PHE A 107 -1.13 20.43 2.71
N ASP A 108 -0.56 20.50 1.51
CA ASP A 108 -0.37 21.71 0.74
C ASP A 108 -1.38 21.82 -0.41
N CYS A 109 -1.30 20.91 -1.37
CA CYS A 109 -2.20 20.90 -2.52
C CYS A 109 -2.36 19.51 -3.15
N SER A 110 -3.31 19.39 -4.08
CA SER A 110 -3.44 18.24 -4.98
C SER A 110 -3.07 18.66 -6.39
N ILE A 111 -2.24 17.87 -7.06
CA ILE A 111 -1.76 18.15 -8.41
C ILE A 111 -1.77 16.88 -9.28
N GLU A 112 -2.01 17.03 -10.56
CA GLU A 112 -1.86 15.95 -11.53
C GLU A 112 -0.47 15.94 -12.15
N ALA A 113 0.17 14.78 -12.13
CA ALA A 113 1.52 14.59 -12.66
C ALA A 113 1.70 13.16 -13.16
N LYS A 114 2.75 12.93 -13.95
CA LYS A 114 3.10 11.58 -14.44
C LYS A 114 3.75 10.73 -13.35
N ASN A 115 4.51 11.37 -12.47
CA ASN A 115 5.21 10.72 -11.37
C ASN A 115 5.36 11.62 -10.14
N LYS A 116 5.82 11.05 -9.03
CA LYS A 116 6.01 11.74 -7.76
C LYS A 116 6.98 12.94 -7.84
N ASN A 117 8.08 12.78 -8.57
CA ASN A 117 9.11 13.83 -8.66
C ASN A 117 8.59 15.02 -9.47
N GLU A 118 7.83 14.77 -10.53
CA GLU A 118 7.18 15.82 -11.30
C GLU A 118 6.14 16.57 -10.46
N ALA A 119 5.35 15.85 -9.65
CA ALA A 119 4.39 16.48 -8.74
C ALA A 119 5.08 17.46 -7.77
N ILE A 120 6.19 17.05 -7.16
CA ILE A 120 6.98 17.91 -6.27
C ILE A 120 7.59 19.08 -7.04
N PHE A 121 8.14 18.84 -8.23
CA PHE A 121 8.75 19.87 -9.08
C PHE A 121 7.74 20.96 -9.48
N LEU A 122 6.53 20.59 -9.87
CA LEU A 122 5.47 21.52 -10.25
C LEU A 122 5.02 22.41 -9.08
N VAL A 123 5.02 21.88 -7.87
CA VAL A 123 4.67 22.65 -6.66
C VAL A 123 5.80 23.58 -6.23
N THR A 124 7.04 23.14 -6.34
CA THR A 124 8.22 23.97 -6.00
C THR A 124 8.50 25.06 -7.04
N ASN A 125 8.07 24.87 -8.29
CA ASN A 125 8.26 25.81 -9.41
C ASN A 125 6.92 26.19 -10.07
N PRO A 126 6.10 27.04 -9.43
CA PRO A 126 4.76 27.36 -9.92
C PRO A 126 4.73 28.03 -11.31
N ILE A 127 5.84 28.61 -11.75
CA ILE A 127 5.98 29.18 -13.11
C ILE A 127 5.98 28.09 -14.20
N ALA A 128 6.42 26.87 -13.88
CA ALA A 128 6.45 25.75 -14.81
C ALA A 128 5.08 25.10 -15.01
N SER A 129 4.11 25.32 -14.12
CA SER A 129 2.76 24.76 -14.16
C SER A 129 1.80 25.52 -15.08
N GLN A 130 2.19 26.69 -15.60
CA GLN A 130 1.35 27.55 -16.47
C GLN A 130 1.62 27.36 -17.97
N LYS A 131 2.43 26.41 -18.33
CA LYS A 131 2.63 25.97 -19.73
C LYS A 131 1.98 24.60 -19.93
#